data_00ceb9a9d7863bbac049172d40a87f56
#
_entry.id   00ceb9a9d7863bbac049172d40a87f56
#
_cell.length_a   1.000
_cell.length_b   1.000
_cell.length_c   1.000
_cell.angle_alpha   90.00
_cell.angle_beta   90.00
_cell.angle_gamma   90.00
#
_symmetry.space_group_name_H-M   'P 1'
#
loop_
_entity.id
_entity.type
_entity.pdbx_description
1 polymer ?
#
loop_
_entity_poly.entity_id
_entity_poly.type
_entity_poly.pdbx_seq_one_letter_code
_entity_poly.pdbx_strand_id
1 'polypeptide(L)'
;MRGGGSRRWRYAWRSMVACIAVAGCATVPATLPALNIVDDTIPMPLVQTPGDAVRGRSVMAGRDANCLLCHVVPGSGVRFMGNVAPPLSGIGTRLSAAQLRLRIVDQSRLNRDTVMPSYYRVAGLNNVAEAYRGKPILTAQQIEDVVAYLQTLR
;
A
#
# COMPACT_ATOMS: atom_id res chain seq x y z
N MET A 1 53.84 37.49 65.73
CA MET A 1 53.96 38.32 64.55
C MET A 1 53.44 37.56 63.37
N ARG A 2 52.42 38.09 62.60
CA ARG A 2 51.91 37.81 61.25
C ARG A 2 51.50 36.33 61.02
N GLY A 3 50.27 35.94 60.85
CA GLY A 3 49.21 36.60 60.09
C GLY A 3 49.19 36.05 58.64
N GLY A 4 48.56 34.92 58.41
CA GLY A 4 48.45 34.33 57.11
C GLY A 4 47.05 33.74 56.91
N GLY A 5 46.11 34.54 56.45
CA GLY A 5 44.74 34.10 56.22
C GLY A 5 44.64 33.25 54.93
N SER A 6 44.20 32.03 55.11
CA SER A 6 43.81 31.15 54.00
C SER A 6 42.42 31.48 53.47
N ARG A 7 42.33 32.08 52.29
CA ARG A 7 41.10 32.28 51.57
C ARG A 7 40.54 30.94 51.06
N ARG A 8 39.51 30.44 51.67
CA ARG A 8 38.76 29.27 51.21
C ARG A 8 37.93 29.68 49.99
N TRP A 9 38.37 29.28 48.80
CA TRP A 9 37.59 29.40 47.57
C TRP A 9 36.48 28.33 47.61
N ARG A 10 35.26 28.78 47.82
CA ARG A 10 34.05 27.93 47.70
C ARG A 10 33.65 27.91 46.21
N TYR A 11 34.03 26.85 45.53
CA TYR A 11 33.49 26.55 44.19
C TYR A 11 32.06 26.12 44.36
N ALA A 12 31.14 27.02 44.02
CA ALA A 12 29.72 26.68 43.85
C ALA A 12 29.54 26.03 42.48
N TRP A 13 29.52 24.73 42.44
CA TRP A 13 29.15 23.98 41.24
C TRP A 13 27.61 24.08 41.10
N ARG A 14 27.17 24.95 40.22
CA ARG A 14 25.79 25.00 39.74
C ARG A 14 25.60 23.85 38.75
N SER A 15 25.04 22.73 39.21
CA SER A 15 24.62 21.63 38.35
C SER A 15 23.50 22.07 37.43
N MET A 16 23.86 22.33 36.20
CA MET A 16 22.92 22.64 35.13
C MET A 16 22.39 21.31 34.59
N VAL A 17 21.25 20.88 35.10
CA VAL A 17 20.55 19.69 34.56
C VAL A 17 19.93 20.10 33.24
N ALA A 18 20.56 19.71 32.13
CA ALA A 18 20.01 19.87 30.80
C ALA A 18 18.92 18.80 30.60
N CYS A 19 17.66 19.18 30.68
CA CYS A 19 16.53 18.33 30.26
C CYS A 19 16.57 18.17 28.74
N ILE A 20 17.10 17.03 28.26
CA ILE A 20 16.99 16.64 26.85
C ILE A 20 15.54 16.16 26.63
N ALA A 21 14.73 17.01 26.04
CA ALA A 21 13.41 16.63 25.56
C ALA A 21 13.60 15.70 24.34
N VAL A 22 13.45 14.39 24.55
CA VAL A 22 13.37 13.42 23.45
C VAL A 22 11.99 13.61 22.80
N ALA A 23 11.96 14.34 21.69
CA ALA A 23 10.78 14.39 20.82
C ALA A 23 10.59 13.01 20.17
N GLY A 24 9.81 12.15 20.80
CA GLY A 24 9.40 10.88 20.22
C GLY A 24 8.53 11.16 18.98
N CYS A 25 9.04 10.87 17.79
CA CYS A 25 8.21 10.81 16.59
C CYS A 25 7.22 9.66 16.77
N ALA A 26 6.03 9.95 17.26
CA ALA A 26 4.91 9.01 17.21
C ALA A 26 4.54 8.84 15.73
N THR A 27 4.91 7.70 15.15
CA THR A 27 4.40 7.30 13.84
C THR A 27 2.91 7.01 13.99
N VAL A 28 2.08 7.98 13.59
CA VAL A 28 0.64 7.77 13.45
C VAL A 28 0.46 6.70 12.37
N PRO A 29 -0.21 5.57 12.65
CA PRO A 29 -0.49 4.58 11.61
C PRO A 29 -1.31 5.28 10.52
N ALA A 30 -0.81 5.24 9.29
CA ALA A 30 -1.51 5.81 8.15
C ALA A 30 -2.82 5.03 7.96
N THR A 31 -3.91 5.62 8.42
CA THR A 31 -5.25 5.07 8.17
C THR A 31 -5.52 5.22 6.68
N LEU A 32 -5.80 4.10 6.01
CA LEU A 32 -6.20 4.16 4.60
C LEU A 32 -7.47 5.00 4.47
N PRO A 33 -7.58 5.85 3.45
CA PRO A 33 -8.75 6.66 3.23
C PRO A 33 -9.99 5.78 3.06
N ALA A 34 -11.13 6.25 3.57
CA ALA A 34 -12.40 5.56 3.37
C ALA A 34 -12.71 5.48 1.88
N LEU A 35 -12.97 4.27 1.40
CA LEU A 35 -13.31 4.04 -0.01
C LEU A 35 -14.79 4.31 -0.24
N ASN A 36 -15.09 5.17 -1.21
CA ASN A 36 -16.46 5.38 -1.67
C ASN A 36 -16.83 4.27 -2.66
N ILE A 37 -17.49 3.23 -2.16
CA ILE A 37 -17.97 2.11 -2.96
C ILE A 37 -19.45 2.38 -3.30
N VAL A 38 -19.76 2.39 -4.59
CA VAL A 38 -21.12 2.54 -5.13
C VAL A 38 -21.39 1.32 -6.00
N ASP A 39 -22.34 0.52 -5.59
CA ASP A 39 -22.70 -0.76 -6.24
C ASP A 39 -21.47 -1.66 -6.44
N ASP A 40 -21.12 -1.97 -7.68
CA ASP A 40 -19.96 -2.80 -8.06
C ASP A 40 -18.75 -1.97 -8.48
N THR A 41 -18.63 -0.71 -8.00
CA THR A 41 -17.59 0.25 -8.43
C THR A 41 -16.93 1.01 -7.29
N ILE A 42 -15.73 1.51 -7.56
CA ILE A 42 -15.11 2.66 -6.89
C ILE A 42 -14.98 3.76 -7.95
N PRO A 43 -15.93 4.73 -8.02
CA PRO A 43 -16.03 5.69 -9.13
C PRO A 43 -14.78 6.58 -9.25
N MET A 44 -14.26 7.06 -8.13
CA MET A 44 -13.13 7.97 -8.11
C MET A 44 -11.79 7.24 -8.03
N PRO A 45 -10.75 7.73 -8.70
CA PRO A 45 -9.40 7.22 -8.52
C PRO A 45 -8.95 7.31 -7.06
N LEU A 46 -8.13 6.36 -6.62
CA LEU A 46 -7.59 6.32 -5.26
C LEU A 46 -6.54 7.41 -5.00
N VAL A 47 -5.95 7.96 -6.06
CA VAL A 47 -4.97 9.05 -6.03
C VAL A 47 -5.21 10.01 -7.18
N GLN A 48 -4.71 11.24 -7.05
CA GLN A 48 -4.84 12.29 -8.08
C GLN A 48 -3.95 12.04 -9.31
N THR A 49 -2.81 11.35 -9.12
CA THR A 49 -1.87 11.05 -10.20
C THR A 49 -2.49 9.99 -11.12
N PRO A 50 -2.61 10.25 -12.42
CA PRO A 50 -3.14 9.26 -13.37
C PRO A 50 -2.36 7.95 -13.35
N GLY A 51 -3.06 6.85 -13.57
CA GLY A 51 -2.45 5.53 -13.72
C GLY A 51 -1.61 5.45 -15.01
N ASP A 52 -0.53 4.70 -14.95
CA ASP A 52 0.39 4.45 -16.08
C ASP A 52 0.35 2.98 -16.47
N ALA A 53 -0.02 2.69 -17.72
CA ALA A 53 -0.19 1.32 -18.19
C ALA A 53 1.13 0.52 -18.24
N VAL A 54 2.26 1.16 -18.46
CA VAL A 54 3.57 0.49 -18.50
C VAL A 54 3.98 0.05 -17.09
N ARG A 55 3.81 0.95 -16.11
CA ARG A 55 4.02 0.59 -14.70
C ARG A 55 3.02 -0.47 -14.26
N GLY A 56 1.75 -0.35 -14.65
CA GLY A 56 0.70 -1.32 -14.33
C GLY A 56 1.02 -2.73 -14.82
N ARG A 57 1.52 -2.87 -16.05
CA ARG A 57 2.03 -4.16 -16.57
C ARG A 57 3.13 -4.72 -15.69
N SER A 58 4.09 -3.89 -15.28
CA SER A 58 5.20 -4.30 -14.42
C SER A 58 4.73 -4.71 -13.04
N VAL A 59 3.77 -3.99 -12.45
CA VAL A 59 3.15 -4.33 -11.16
C VAL A 59 2.47 -5.71 -11.24
N MET A 60 1.67 -5.98 -12.28
CA MET A 60 0.96 -7.25 -12.45
C MET A 60 1.91 -8.46 -12.59
N ALA A 61 3.07 -8.28 -13.22
CA ALA A 61 4.09 -9.30 -13.35
C ALA A 61 5.01 -9.40 -12.11
N GLY A 62 4.95 -8.42 -11.21
CA GLY A 62 5.76 -8.35 -10.00
C GLY A 62 5.35 -9.39 -8.96
N ARG A 63 6.27 -9.68 -8.03
CA ARG A 63 6.07 -10.73 -7.00
C ARG A 63 4.96 -10.41 -6.01
N ASP A 64 4.74 -9.13 -5.69
CA ASP A 64 3.77 -8.72 -4.67
C ASP A 64 2.33 -8.86 -5.18
N ALA A 65 2.06 -8.39 -6.39
CA ALA A 65 0.75 -8.52 -7.02
C ALA A 65 0.52 -9.92 -7.58
N ASN A 66 1.51 -10.44 -8.30
CA ASN A 66 1.59 -11.78 -8.89
C ASN A 66 0.29 -12.23 -9.60
N CYS A 67 -0.34 -11.32 -10.35
CA CYS A 67 -1.61 -11.57 -11.02
C CYS A 67 -1.51 -12.73 -12.03
N LEU A 68 -0.32 -12.89 -12.63
CA LEU A 68 -0.03 -13.91 -13.63
C LEU A 68 0.02 -15.34 -13.07
N LEU A 69 0.08 -15.48 -11.74
CA LEU A 69 -0.03 -16.79 -11.10
C LEU A 69 -1.42 -17.41 -11.32
N CYS A 70 -2.44 -16.58 -11.47
CA CYS A 70 -3.83 -17.02 -11.61
C CYS A 70 -4.44 -16.68 -12.96
N HIS A 71 -4.06 -15.56 -13.57
CA HIS A 71 -4.65 -15.03 -14.80
C HIS A 71 -3.74 -15.18 -16.02
N VAL A 72 -4.33 -15.56 -17.15
CA VAL A 72 -3.72 -15.39 -18.46
C VAL A 72 -3.88 -13.93 -18.88
N VAL A 73 -2.76 -13.26 -19.16
CA VAL A 73 -2.70 -11.84 -19.55
C VAL A 73 -2.00 -11.72 -20.90
N PRO A 74 -2.74 -11.50 -21.99
CA PRO A 74 -2.16 -11.35 -23.33
C PRO A 74 -1.17 -10.18 -23.38
N GLY A 75 -0.10 -10.35 -24.13
CA GLY A 75 0.90 -9.28 -24.30
C GLY A 75 1.74 -8.96 -23.06
N SER A 76 1.60 -9.74 -21.96
CA SER A 76 2.41 -9.55 -20.75
C SER A 76 3.90 -9.78 -20.97
N GLY A 77 4.28 -10.56 -21.99
CA GLY A 77 5.66 -11.01 -22.24
C GLY A 77 6.11 -12.18 -21.35
N VAL A 78 5.24 -12.68 -20.49
CA VAL A 78 5.49 -13.83 -19.62
C VAL A 78 5.03 -15.12 -20.31
N ARG A 79 5.88 -16.14 -20.36
CA ARG A 79 5.58 -17.41 -21.07
C ARG A 79 4.63 -18.31 -20.30
N PHE A 80 4.77 -18.39 -19.00
CA PHE A 80 4.00 -19.29 -18.16
C PHE A 80 3.11 -18.49 -17.24
N MET A 81 1.81 -18.67 -17.40
CA MET A 81 0.77 -18.00 -16.62
C MET A 81 -0.21 -19.04 -16.10
N GLY A 82 -0.80 -18.76 -14.95
CA GLY A 82 -1.84 -19.60 -14.38
C GLY A 82 -3.16 -19.48 -15.14
N ASN A 83 -4.03 -20.46 -14.93
CA ASN A 83 -5.38 -20.54 -15.51
C ASN A 83 -6.46 -20.79 -14.43
N VAL A 84 -6.13 -20.50 -13.17
CA VAL A 84 -7.04 -20.66 -12.03
C VAL A 84 -8.19 -19.63 -12.08
N ALA A 85 -7.91 -18.46 -12.64
CA ALA A 85 -8.85 -17.36 -12.78
C ALA A 85 -9.13 -17.05 -14.25
N PRO A 86 -10.23 -16.35 -14.57
CA PRO A 86 -10.58 -16.01 -15.95
C PRO A 86 -9.46 -15.25 -16.67
N PRO A 87 -9.26 -15.49 -17.97
CA PRO A 87 -8.29 -14.74 -18.77
C PRO A 87 -8.70 -13.26 -18.85
N LEU A 88 -7.69 -12.37 -18.86
CA LEU A 88 -7.91 -10.92 -18.89
C LEU A 88 -7.95 -10.35 -20.32
N SER A 89 -7.99 -11.21 -21.34
CA SER A 89 -8.24 -10.77 -22.74
C SER A 89 -9.52 -9.96 -22.83
N GLY A 90 -9.49 -8.79 -23.44
CA GLY A 90 -10.66 -7.95 -23.65
C GLY A 90 -11.30 -7.42 -22.36
N ILE A 91 -10.61 -7.45 -21.21
CA ILE A 91 -11.20 -7.00 -19.93
C ILE A 91 -11.52 -5.50 -19.95
N GLY A 92 -10.70 -4.69 -20.64
CA GLY A 92 -10.92 -3.26 -20.77
C GLY A 92 -12.12 -2.86 -21.63
N THR A 93 -12.72 -3.80 -22.37
CA THR A 93 -14.01 -3.57 -23.05
C THR A 93 -15.19 -4.06 -22.23
N ARG A 94 -14.98 -5.03 -21.34
CA ARG A 94 -16.04 -5.62 -20.53
C ARG A 94 -16.31 -4.88 -19.22
N LEU A 95 -15.28 -4.22 -18.66
CA LEU A 95 -15.38 -3.54 -17.37
C LEU A 95 -14.83 -2.12 -17.46
N SER A 96 -15.53 -1.21 -16.80
CA SER A 96 -15.07 0.16 -16.61
C SER A 96 -13.88 0.23 -15.65
N ALA A 97 -13.12 1.32 -15.68
CA ALA A 97 -12.03 1.56 -14.71
C ALA A 97 -12.53 1.50 -13.27
N ALA A 98 -13.71 2.01 -12.98
CA ALA A 98 -14.33 1.99 -11.65
C ALA A 98 -14.63 0.56 -11.17
N GLN A 99 -15.10 -0.30 -12.06
CA GLN A 99 -15.36 -1.70 -11.78
C GLN A 99 -14.07 -2.50 -11.60
N LEU A 100 -13.06 -2.27 -12.42
CA LEU A 100 -11.74 -2.88 -12.28
C LEU A 100 -11.10 -2.49 -10.96
N ARG A 101 -11.20 -1.22 -10.58
CA ARG A 101 -10.65 -0.70 -9.32
C ARG A 101 -11.21 -1.45 -8.12
N LEU A 102 -12.54 -1.62 -8.02
CA LEU A 102 -13.14 -2.35 -6.91
C LEU A 102 -12.65 -3.80 -6.85
N ARG A 103 -12.54 -4.48 -8.00
CA ARG A 103 -12.08 -5.87 -8.07
C ARG A 103 -10.66 -6.05 -7.57
N ILE A 104 -9.77 -5.12 -7.89
CA ILE A 104 -8.40 -5.14 -7.40
C ILE A 104 -8.33 -4.77 -5.91
N VAL A 105 -9.07 -3.75 -5.52
CA VAL A 105 -9.12 -3.30 -4.12
C VAL A 105 -9.61 -4.41 -3.20
N ASP A 106 -10.76 -5.00 -3.53
CA ASP A 106 -11.38 -6.05 -2.72
C ASP A 106 -12.44 -6.84 -3.50
N GLN A 107 -12.05 -7.86 -4.22
CA GLN A 107 -12.95 -8.74 -4.96
C GLN A 107 -14.00 -9.43 -4.05
N SER A 108 -13.70 -9.61 -2.76
CA SER A 108 -14.63 -10.25 -1.83
C SER A 108 -15.94 -9.47 -1.61
N ARG A 109 -15.96 -8.20 -1.98
CA ARG A 109 -17.18 -7.38 -1.99
C ARG A 109 -18.21 -7.85 -3.03
N LEU A 110 -17.73 -8.44 -4.11
CA LEU A 110 -18.55 -8.93 -5.22
C LEU A 110 -18.76 -10.43 -5.15
N ASN A 111 -17.75 -11.17 -4.70
CA ASN A 111 -17.80 -12.61 -4.53
C ASN A 111 -17.08 -12.99 -3.23
N ARG A 112 -17.83 -13.44 -2.23
CA ARG A 112 -17.29 -13.82 -0.92
C ARG A 112 -16.39 -15.06 -0.96
N ASP A 113 -16.58 -15.91 -1.94
CA ASP A 113 -15.85 -17.17 -2.10
C ASP A 113 -14.62 -17.02 -3.02
N THR A 114 -14.26 -15.78 -3.34
CA THR A 114 -13.12 -15.50 -4.21
C THR A 114 -11.80 -15.93 -3.58
N VAL A 115 -10.93 -16.53 -4.40
CA VAL A 115 -9.53 -16.78 -4.05
C VAL A 115 -8.62 -15.62 -4.40
N MET A 116 -9.14 -14.60 -5.11
CA MET A 116 -8.39 -13.39 -5.43
C MET A 116 -8.13 -12.57 -4.16
N PRO A 117 -6.87 -12.25 -3.83
CA PRO A 117 -6.56 -11.44 -2.65
C PRO A 117 -7.18 -10.05 -2.71
N SER A 118 -7.47 -9.48 -1.54
CA SER A 118 -7.75 -8.06 -1.43
C SER A 118 -6.43 -7.30 -1.43
N TYR A 119 -6.13 -6.56 -2.49
CA TYR A 119 -4.82 -5.90 -2.62
C TYR A 119 -4.71 -4.59 -1.83
N TYR A 120 -5.83 -4.03 -1.38
CA TYR A 120 -5.83 -2.75 -0.66
C TYR A 120 -6.50 -2.79 0.71
N ARG A 121 -7.45 -3.66 0.94
CA ARG A 121 -8.09 -3.84 2.25
C ARG A 121 -7.10 -4.45 3.24
N VAL A 122 -7.05 -3.91 4.47
CA VAL A 122 -6.16 -4.40 5.55
C VAL A 122 -6.92 -4.97 6.74
N ALA A 123 -8.21 -4.62 6.90
CA ALA A 123 -9.03 -5.07 8.02
C ALA A 123 -9.83 -6.33 7.66
N GLY A 124 -10.09 -7.20 8.64
CA GLY A 124 -10.92 -8.41 8.48
C GLY A 124 -10.30 -9.46 7.54
N LEU A 125 -9.00 -9.50 7.42
CA LEU A 125 -8.24 -10.52 6.68
C LEU A 125 -7.75 -11.60 7.63
N ASN A 126 -7.71 -12.84 7.14
CA ASN A 126 -7.15 -13.99 7.85
C ASN A 126 -5.83 -14.43 7.21
N ASN A 127 -4.96 -15.05 7.98
CA ASN A 127 -3.69 -15.64 7.51
C ASN A 127 -2.80 -14.66 6.72
N VAL A 128 -2.78 -13.40 7.14
CA VAL A 128 -1.94 -12.36 6.50
C VAL A 128 -0.48 -12.60 6.84
N ALA A 129 0.36 -12.69 5.81
CA ALA A 129 1.81 -12.77 5.99
C ALA A 129 2.32 -11.55 6.79
N GLU A 130 3.32 -11.75 7.64
CA GLU A 130 3.80 -10.74 8.58
C GLU A 130 4.19 -9.42 7.89
N ALA A 131 4.82 -9.51 6.72
CA ALA A 131 5.22 -8.36 5.93
C ALA A 131 4.05 -7.44 5.52
N TYR A 132 2.82 -7.97 5.46
CA TYR A 132 1.61 -7.25 5.02
C TYR A 132 0.62 -6.97 6.16
N ARG A 133 0.94 -7.31 7.42
CA ARG A 133 0.05 -7.01 8.55
C ARG A 133 -0.15 -5.50 8.68
N GLY A 134 -1.41 -5.06 8.62
CA GLY A 134 -1.78 -3.66 8.69
C GLY A 134 -1.36 -2.80 7.49
N LYS A 135 -0.90 -3.43 6.40
CA LYS A 135 -0.49 -2.76 5.17
C LYS A 135 -1.22 -3.35 3.97
N PRO A 136 -1.56 -2.54 2.96
CA PRO A 136 -2.06 -3.07 1.70
C PRO A 136 -0.92 -3.78 0.94
N ILE A 137 -1.28 -4.75 0.09
CA ILE A 137 -0.32 -5.42 -0.80
C ILE A 137 0.16 -4.45 -1.88
N LEU A 138 -0.76 -3.64 -2.43
CA LEU A 138 -0.46 -2.62 -3.42
C LEU A 138 -0.77 -1.23 -2.88
N THR A 139 0.04 -0.25 -3.25
CA THR A 139 -0.26 1.16 -3.00
C THR A 139 -1.44 1.62 -3.87
N ALA A 140 -2.07 2.73 -3.49
CA ALA A 140 -3.14 3.33 -4.28
C ALA A 140 -2.69 3.66 -5.72
N GLN A 141 -1.46 4.17 -5.91
CA GLN A 141 -0.91 4.45 -7.24
C GLN A 141 -0.71 3.16 -8.06
N GLN A 142 -0.20 2.10 -7.45
CA GLN A 142 -0.03 0.83 -8.15
C GLN A 142 -1.37 0.25 -8.61
N ILE A 143 -2.45 0.44 -7.85
CA ILE A 143 -3.79 0.03 -8.27
C ILE A 143 -4.24 0.84 -9.50
N GLU A 144 -4.07 2.16 -9.51
CA GLU A 144 -4.43 2.99 -10.67
C GLU A 144 -3.57 2.63 -11.89
N ASP A 145 -2.29 2.32 -11.71
CA ASP A 145 -1.41 1.85 -12.78
C ASP A 145 -1.91 0.52 -13.37
N VAL A 146 -2.29 -0.44 -12.53
CA VAL A 146 -2.88 -1.71 -12.97
C VAL A 146 -4.21 -1.49 -13.70
N VAL A 147 -5.09 -0.64 -13.19
CA VAL A 147 -6.35 -0.28 -13.85
C VAL A 147 -6.08 0.30 -15.24
N ALA A 148 -5.13 1.23 -15.34
CA ALA A 148 -4.74 1.81 -16.63
C ALA A 148 -4.26 0.75 -17.61
N TYR A 149 -3.43 -0.21 -17.18
CA TYR A 149 -3.00 -1.31 -18.03
C TYR A 149 -4.15 -2.21 -18.46
N LEU A 150 -5.01 -2.62 -17.55
CA LEU A 150 -6.15 -3.49 -17.86
C LEU A 150 -7.13 -2.83 -18.87
N GLN A 151 -7.26 -1.51 -18.83
CA GLN A 151 -8.05 -0.77 -19.83
C GLN A 151 -7.45 -0.83 -21.25
N THR A 152 -6.17 -1.16 -21.41
CA THR A 152 -5.55 -1.37 -22.73
C THR A 152 -5.83 -2.76 -23.32
N LEU A 153 -6.23 -3.74 -22.50
CA LEU A 153 -6.54 -5.10 -22.92
C LEU A 153 -7.94 -5.17 -23.55
N ARG A 154 -8.02 -4.89 -24.83
CA ARG A 154 -9.22 -4.87 -25.65
C ARG A 154 -9.33 -6.07 -26.58
#